data_ecc38fce67b5fac33c824cb266073d05
#
_entry.id   ecc38fce67b5fac33c824cb266073d05
#
_cell.length_a   1.000
_cell.length_b   1.000
_cell.length_c   1.000
_cell.angle_alpha   90.00
_cell.angle_beta   90.00
_cell.angle_gamma   90.00
#
_symmetry.space_group_name_H-M   'P 1'
#
loop_
_entity.id
_entity.type
_entity.pdbx_description
1 polymer ?
#
loop_
_entity_poly.entity_id
_entity_poly.type
_entity_poly.pdbx_seq_one_letter_code
_entity_poly.pdbx_strand_id
1 'polypeptide(L)'
;MVQLAPSIYAADYYSLGEQMKVMEEEGISILHLDVMDGQFVPGFSFGPEFIAKLRSHSRQHFDVHLMTQQPQNLIRQCVESGADTILLHWEAFEDEKSLLNAVESIHNFEKKAGIVLNPETELSALTPDLWKKADKLQLMTTRPGRKGQSFLTFSLERFRQAKLTAEQLDVQTELQADGGVNLSNIQQLIASGAETFVVGNGLFTGKLRENIKAYQAVLTEGRAGDEAVFYRD
;
A
#
# COMPACT_ATOMS: atom_id res chain seq x y z
N MET A 1 13.07 4.21 -2.66
CA MET A 1 13.70 3.08 -1.90
C MET A 1 12.67 1.96 -1.81
N VAL A 2 13.01 0.72 -2.25
CA VAL A 2 12.03 -0.40 -2.23
C VAL A 2 11.80 -0.90 -0.81
N GLN A 3 10.53 -1.17 -0.44
CA GLN A 3 10.10 -1.49 0.92
C GLN A 3 9.04 -2.59 0.95
N LEU A 4 9.03 -3.36 2.03
CA LEU A 4 8.02 -4.38 2.31
C LEU A 4 7.00 -3.81 3.29
N ALA A 5 5.72 -3.94 2.97
CA ALA A 5 4.59 -3.55 3.81
C ALA A 5 3.70 -4.78 4.11
N PRO A 6 3.94 -5.51 5.22
CA PRO A 6 3.10 -6.63 5.61
C PRO A 6 1.64 -6.21 5.83
N SER A 7 0.69 -6.86 5.14
CA SER A 7 -0.74 -6.67 5.39
C SER A 7 -1.18 -7.43 6.64
N ILE A 8 -1.48 -6.70 7.69
CA ILE A 8 -1.92 -7.24 9.00
C ILE A 8 -3.24 -8.02 8.88
N TYR A 9 -4.03 -7.77 7.86
CA TYR A 9 -5.23 -8.55 7.58
C TYR A 9 -4.97 -10.04 7.35
N ALA A 10 -3.76 -10.42 6.92
CA ALA A 10 -3.36 -11.81 6.73
C ALA A 10 -2.71 -12.45 7.97
N ALA A 11 -2.45 -11.67 9.02
CA ALA A 11 -1.82 -12.14 10.24
C ALA A 11 -2.73 -13.10 11.04
N ASP A 12 -2.14 -13.89 11.91
CA ASP A 12 -2.87 -14.60 12.95
C ASP A 12 -3.16 -13.66 14.11
N TYR A 13 -4.42 -13.24 14.24
CA TYR A 13 -4.83 -12.27 15.28
C TYR A 13 -4.66 -12.80 16.71
N TYR A 14 -4.62 -14.13 16.89
CA TYR A 14 -4.38 -14.72 18.19
C TYR A 14 -2.94 -14.53 18.68
N SER A 15 -1.97 -14.46 17.76
CA SER A 15 -0.54 -14.26 18.03
C SER A 15 0.02 -12.97 17.46
N LEU A 16 -0.85 -11.98 17.15
CA LEU A 16 -0.48 -10.77 16.42
C LEU A 16 0.64 -9.97 17.11
N GLY A 17 0.61 -9.85 18.44
CA GLY A 17 1.66 -9.13 19.18
C GLY A 17 3.05 -9.75 19.00
N GLU A 18 3.15 -11.09 18.99
CA GLU A 18 4.41 -11.80 18.73
C GLU A 18 4.86 -11.60 17.29
N GLN A 19 3.92 -11.65 16.33
CA GLN A 19 4.22 -11.41 14.93
C GLN A 19 4.69 -9.97 14.68
N MET A 20 4.08 -8.99 15.31
CA MET A 20 4.51 -7.58 15.21
C MET A 20 5.93 -7.41 15.75
N LYS A 21 6.27 -8.04 16.88
CA LYS A 21 7.62 -8.03 17.42
C LYS A 21 8.63 -8.64 16.44
N VAL A 22 8.31 -9.77 15.81
CA VAL A 22 9.17 -10.39 14.79
C VAL A 22 9.38 -9.43 13.61
N MET A 23 8.33 -8.75 13.13
CA MET A 23 8.45 -7.78 12.05
C MET A 23 9.35 -6.60 12.44
N GLU A 24 9.23 -6.09 13.66
CA GLU A 24 10.08 -5.00 14.16
C GLU A 24 11.56 -5.45 14.27
N GLU A 25 11.83 -6.64 14.83
CA GLU A 25 13.17 -7.22 14.95
C GLU A 25 13.85 -7.45 13.59
N GLU A 26 13.08 -7.80 12.55
CA GLU A 26 13.57 -7.94 11.17
C GLU A 26 13.58 -6.63 10.40
N GLY A 27 13.38 -5.47 11.05
CA GLY A 27 13.52 -4.15 10.45
C GLY A 27 12.39 -3.74 9.50
N ILE A 28 11.22 -4.36 9.61
CA ILE A 28 10.03 -3.90 8.88
C ILE A 28 9.62 -2.53 9.41
N SER A 29 9.60 -1.55 8.54
CA SER A 29 9.31 -0.14 8.89
C SER A 29 7.85 0.25 8.67
N ILE A 30 7.11 -0.47 7.83
CA ILE A 30 5.73 -0.17 7.43
C ILE A 30 4.84 -1.37 7.76
N LEU A 31 3.65 -1.11 8.33
CA LEU A 31 2.56 -2.08 8.43
C LEU A 31 1.37 -1.60 7.62
N HIS A 32 0.86 -2.45 6.75
CA HIS A 32 -0.32 -2.15 5.94
C HIS A 32 -1.58 -2.64 6.64
N LEU A 33 -2.56 -1.75 6.82
CA LEU A 33 -3.76 -1.97 7.61
C LEU A 33 -5.01 -1.83 6.73
N ASP A 34 -5.54 -2.95 6.30
CA ASP A 34 -6.73 -3.04 5.43
C ASP A 34 -8.01 -2.83 6.24
N VAL A 35 -8.67 -1.69 6.07
CA VAL A 35 -9.96 -1.34 6.70
C VAL A 35 -11.08 -1.59 5.69
N MET A 36 -11.94 -2.56 5.97
CA MET A 36 -13.03 -2.98 5.09
C MET A 36 -14.38 -2.92 5.81
N ASP A 37 -15.40 -2.34 5.16
CA ASP A 37 -16.73 -2.10 5.72
C ASP A 37 -17.82 -3.10 5.29
N GLY A 38 -17.49 -4.04 4.40
CA GLY A 38 -18.46 -4.99 3.85
C GLY A 38 -19.44 -4.38 2.84
N GLN A 39 -19.27 -3.09 2.46
CA GLN A 39 -20.09 -2.36 1.50
C GLN A 39 -19.30 -2.02 0.23
N PHE A 40 -18.17 -1.35 0.37
CA PHE A 40 -17.27 -1.05 -0.75
C PHE A 40 -16.65 -2.32 -1.33
N VAL A 41 -16.26 -3.23 -0.43
CA VAL A 41 -15.79 -4.59 -0.76
C VAL A 41 -16.59 -5.63 0.05
N PRO A 42 -16.72 -6.88 -0.43
CA PRO A 42 -17.47 -7.91 0.29
C PRO A 42 -16.77 -8.38 1.59
N GLY A 43 -15.49 -8.05 1.77
CA GLY A 43 -14.73 -8.35 2.97
C GLY A 43 -15.09 -7.41 4.13
N PHE A 44 -14.91 -7.89 5.35
CA PHE A 44 -14.99 -7.12 6.58
C PHE A 44 -13.72 -7.31 7.39
N SER A 45 -13.18 -6.24 7.96
CA SER A 45 -11.96 -6.32 8.77
C SER A 45 -12.09 -5.53 10.07
N PHE A 46 -11.06 -4.83 10.45
CA PHE A 46 -11.00 -4.00 11.65
C PHE A 46 -11.19 -2.52 11.31
N GLY A 47 -11.36 -1.71 12.35
CA GLY A 47 -11.55 -0.26 12.24
C GLY A 47 -10.57 0.54 13.11
N PRO A 48 -10.81 1.85 13.28
CA PRO A 48 -9.92 2.78 13.99
C PRO A 48 -9.52 2.35 15.40
N GLU A 49 -10.43 1.76 16.17
CA GLU A 49 -10.11 1.28 17.54
C GLU A 49 -9.02 0.19 17.55
N PHE A 50 -9.05 -0.70 16.57
CA PHE A 50 -8.00 -1.72 16.44
C PHE A 50 -6.66 -1.07 16.08
N ILE A 51 -6.66 -0.08 15.18
CA ILE A 51 -5.46 0.68 14.81
C ILE A 51 -4.87 1.36 16.06
N ALA A 52 -5.69 2.01 16.88
CA ALA A 52 -5.26 2.65 18.11
C ALA A 52 -4.62 1.65 19.10
N LYS A 53 -5.16 0.44 19.20
CA LYS A 53 -4.56 -0.62 20.02
C LYS A 53 -3.20 -1.06 19.49
N LEU A 54 -3.05 -1.24 18.18
CA LEU A 54 -1.75 -1.56 17.59
C LEU A 54 -0.75 -0.42 17.78
N ARG A 55 -1.18 0.84 17.61
CA ARG A 55 -0.32 2.02 17.76
C ARG A 55 0.32 2.11 19.15
N SER A 56 -0.38 1.70 20.19
CA SER A 56 0.16 1.70 21.55
C SER A 56 1.34 0.72 21.75
N HIS A 57 1.55 -0.21 20.80
CA HIS A 57 2.59 -1.24 20.86
C HIS A 57 3.59 -1.19 19.71
N SER A 58 3.47 -0.24 18.78
CA SER A 58 4.36 -0.16 17.61
C SER A 58 4.73 1.27 17.27
N ARG A 59 5.97 1.46 16.79
CA ARG A 59 6.46 2.72 16.21
C ARG A 59 6.59 2.66 14.69
N GLN A 60 6.25 1.52 14.09
CA GLN A 60 6.27 1.35 12.63
C GLN A 60 5.30 2.32 11.96
N HIS A 61 5.54 2.68 10.72
CA HIS A 61 4.65 3.50 9.92
C HIS A 61 3.35 2.74 9.62
N PHE A 62 2.20 3.30 9.96
CA PHE A 62 0.90 2.71 9.70
C PHE A 62 0.32 3.27 8.40
N ASP A 63 0.27 2.42 7.39
CA ASP A 63 -0.26 2.65 6.05
C ASP A 63 -1.69 2.12 6.01
N VAL A 64 -2.68 2.98 6.25
CA VAL A 64 -4.08 2.60 6.45
C VAL A 64 -4.85 2.67 5.14
N HIS A 65 -5.27 1.52 4.63
CA HIS A 65 -5.98 1.36 3.37
C HIS A 65 -7.49 1.29 3.60
N LEU A 66 -8.21 2.36 3.22
CA LEU A 66 -9.66 2.47 3.40
C LEU A 66 -10.42 1.90 2.21
N MET A 67 -10.83 0.65 2.31
CA MET A 67 -11.77 -0.01 1.40
C MET A 67 -13.21 0.14 1.95
N THR A 68 -13.70 1.38 1.99
CA THR A 68 -14.98 1.76 2.59
C THR A 68 -15.77 2.65 1.65
N GLN A 69 -17.11 2.59 1.74
CA GLN A 69 -17.99 3.35 0.83
C GLN A 69 -17.92 4.87 1.04
N GLN A 70 -17.62 5.31 2.27
CA GLN A 70 -17.51 6.72 2.62
C GLN A 70 -16.23 6.98 3.43
N PRO A 71 -15.03 6.85 2.80
CA PRO A 71 -13.75 6.92 3.50
C PRO A 71 -13.51 8.26 4.19
N GLN A 72 -14.03 9.37 3.66
CA GLN A 72 -13.90 10.70 4.24
C GLN A 72 -14.42 10.79 5.69
N ASN A 73 -15.41 9.96 6.06
CA ASN A 73 -15.97 9.92 7.41
C ASN A 73 -15.03 9.25 8.43
N LEU A 74 -14.03 8.49 7.96
CA LEU A 74 -13.09 7.75 8.79
C LEU A 74 -11.72 8.44 8.92
N ILE A 75 -11.41 9.42 8.09
CA ILE A 75 -10.08 10.08 8.04
C ILE A 75 -9.67 10.54 9.44
N ARG A 76 -10.48 11.39 10.09
CA ARG A 76 -10.16 11.90 11.43
C ARG A 76 -9.93 10.79 12.44
N GLN A 77 -10.79 9.79 12.48
CA GLN A 77 -10.68 8.67 13.41
C GLN A 77 -9.42 7.85 13.18
N CYS A 78 -9.07 7.60 11.92
CA CYS A 78 -7.84 6.88 11.57
C CYS A 78 -6.59 7.67 11.97
N VAL A 79 -6.56 9.00 11.74
CA VAL A 79 -5.46 9.87 12.18
C VAL A 79 -5.32 9.84 13.70
N GLU A 80 -6.40 10.06 14.44
CA GLU A 80 -6.42 10.04 15.91
C GLU A 80 -6.03 8.65 16.48
N SER A 81 -6.25 7.58 15.70
CA SER A 81 -5.84 6.21 16.02
C SER A 81 -4.38 5.92 15.66
N GLY A 82 -3.68 6.85 15.03
CA GLY A 82 -2.24 6.75 14.76
C GLY A 82 -1.87 6.32 13.35
N ALA A 83 -2.75 6.50 12.36
CA ALA A 83 -2.38 6.36 10.95
C ALA A 83 -1.31 7.40 10.57
N ASP A 84 -0.33 6.99 9.78
CA ASP A 84 0.72 7.85 9.24
C ASP A 84 0.49 8.15 7.76
N THR A 85 -0.03 7.19 7.01
CA THR A 85 -0.58 7.36 5.65
C THR A 85 -2.01 6.85 5.62
N ILE A 86 -2.89 7.54 4.90
CA ILE A 86 -4.25 7.08 4.61
C ILE A 86 -4.39 6.93 3.10
N LEU A 87 -4.78 5.74 2.66
CA LEU A 87 -4.98 5.37 1.26
C LEU A 87 -6.47 5.37 0.95
N LEU A 88 -6.86 6.15 -0.05
CA LEU A 88 -8.24 6.38 -0.45
C LEU A 88 -8.49 5.85 -1.86
N HIS A 89 -9.45 4.94 -2.02
CA HIS A 89 -9.89 4.52 -3.34
C HIS A 89 -10.53 5.66 -4.13
N TRP A 90 -10.05 5.89 -5.35
CA TRP A 90 -10.68 6.84 -6.28
C TRP A 90 -12.16 6.49 -6.50
N GLU A 91 -12.47 5.21 -6.60
CA GLU A 91 -13.82 4.68 -6.85
C GLU A 91 -14.81 4.85 -5.67
N ALA A 92 -14.32 5.28 -4.50
CA ALA A 92 -15.17 5.58 -3.34
C ALA A 92 -15.71 7.02 -3.35
N PHE A 93 -15.33 7.84 -4.34
CA PHE A 93 -15.73 9.23 -4.47
C PHE A 93 -16.57 9.46 -5.72
N GLU A 94 -17.51 10.40 -5.65
CA GLU A 94 -18.39 10.74 -6.76
C GLU A 94 -17.66 11.53 -7.87
N ASP A 95 -16.69 12.35 -7.45
CA ASP A 95 -15.91 13.21 -8.35
C ASP A 95 -14.50 13.49 -7.81
N GLU A 96 -13.66 14.04 -8.67
CA GLU A 96 -12.30 14.46 -8.35
C GLU A 96 -12.23 15.46 -7.18
N LYS A 97 -13.15 16.42 -7.15
CA LYS A 97 -13.15 17.46 -6.13
C LYS A 97 -13.36 16.91 -4.73
N SER A 98 -14.25 15.93 -4.59
CA SER A 98 -14.47 15.26 -3.30
C SER A 98 -13.26 14.46 -2.84
N LEU A 99 -12.55 13.79 -3.76
CA LEU A 99 -11.28 13.12 -3.45
C LEU A 99 -10.18 14.13 -3.09
N LEU A 100 -10.02 15.23 -3.85
CA LEU A 100 -9.04 16.28 -3.52
C LEU A 100 -9.29 16.87 -2.12
N ASN A 101 -10.54 17.16 -1.77
CA ASN A 101 -10.90 17.63 -0.44
C ASN A 101 -10.52 16.62 0.66
N ALA A 102 -10.69 15.33 0.41
CA ALA A 102 -10.31 14.28 1.35
C ALA A 102 -8.79 14.19 1.50
N VAL A 103 -8.03 14.27 0.41
CA VAL A 103 -6.56 14.33 0.40
C VAL A 103 -6.08 15.56 1.20
N GLU A 104 -6.63 16.74 0.94
CA GLU A 104 -6.30 17.96 1.68
C GLU A 104 -6.65 17.86 3.17
N SER A 105 -7.76 17.20 3.51
CA SER A 105 -8.12 16.93 4.90
C SER A 105 -7.06 16.08 5.61
N ILE A 106 -6.48 15.07 4.96
CA ILE A 106 -5.39 14.26 5.51
C ILE A 106 -4.13 15.12 5.72
N HIS A 107 -3.76 15.94 4.73
CA HIS A 107 -2.60 16.84 4.82
C HIS A 107 -2.75 17.88 5.95
N ASN A 108 -3.97 18.38 6.21
CA ASN A 108 -4.24 19.28 7.32
C ASN A 108 -3.98 18.66 8.71
N PHE A 109 -3.92 17.33 8.78
CA PHE A 109 -3.48 16.59 9.97
C PHE A 109 -1.98 16.26 9.94
N GLU A 110 -1.20 16.83 9.01
CA GLU A 110 0.23 16.54 8.82
C GLU A 110 0.49 15.04 8.56
N LYS A 111 -0.43 14.37 7.86
CA LYS A 111 -0.33 12.97 7.47
C LYS A 111 -0.21 12.83 5.96
N LYS A 112 0.36 11.70 5.51
CA LYS A 112 0.46 11.39 4.08
C LYS A 112 -0.87 10.88 3.53
N ALA A 113 -1.20 11.31 2.32
CA ALA A 113 -2.37 10.87 1.59
C ALA A 113 -1.97 10.07 0.35
N GLY A 114 -2.54 8.87 0.22
CA GLY A 114 -2.40 8.07 -0.99
C GLY A 114 -3.72 7.90 -1.72
N ILE A 115 -3.61 7.74 -3.04
CA ILE A 115 -4.75 7.40 -3.91
C ILE A 115 -4.60 5.95 -4.33
N VAL A 116 -5.71 5.23 -4.33
CA VAL A 116 -5.77 3.82 -4.74
C VAL A 116 -6.61 3.68 -5.99
N LEU A 117 -6.14 2.91 -6.97
CA LEU A 117 -6.89 2.55 -8.16
C LEU A 117 -7.14 1.05 -8.23
N ASN A 118 -8.40 0.67 -8.46
CA ASN A 118 -8.76 -0.70 -8.80
C ASN A 118 -8.10 -1.16 -10.11
N PRO A 119 -7.99 -2.48 -10.36
CA PRO A 119 -7.38 -2.98 -11.58
C PRO A 119 -8.07 -2.48 -12.86
N GLU A 120 -9.38 -2.27 -12.80
CA GLU A 120 -10.21 -1.85 -13.93
C GLU A 120 -10.20 -0.31 -14.17
N THR A 121 -9.72 0.47 -13.19
CA THR A 121 -9.68 1.95 -13.30
C THR A 121 -8.41 2.38 -14.02
N GLU A 122 -8.56 3.08 -15.12
CA GLU A 122 -7.45 3.58 -15.93
C GLU A 122 -6.66 4.69 -15.20
N LEU A 123 -5.35 4.78 -15.45
CA LEU A 123 -4.51 5.85 -14.88
C LEU A 123 -4.95 7.25 -15.29
N SER A 124 -5.60 7.38 -16.45
CA SER A 124 -6.17 8.64 -16.94
C SER A 124 -7.31 9.21 -16.09
N ALA A 125 -7.83 8.42 -15.14
CA ALA A 125 -8.75 8.93 -14.12
C ALA A 125 -8.07 9.91 -13.15
N LEU A 126 -6.74 9.86 -13.04
CA LEU A 126 -5.97 10.78 -12.21
C LEU A 126 -5.53 11.98 -13.02
N THR A 127 -6.08 13.14 -12.69
CA THR A 127 -5.64 14.41 -13.25
C THR A 127 -4.25 14.82 -12.74
N PRO A 128 -3.57 15.77 -13.41
CA PRO A 128 -2.29 16.30 -12.90
C PRO A 128 -2.38 16.87 -11.48
N ASP A 129 -3.54 17.37 -11.06
CA ASP A 129 -3.73 17.90 -9.71
C ASP A 129 -3.79 16.79 -8.65
N LEU A 130 -4.43 15.66 -8.94
CA LEU A 130 -4.41 14.48 -8.07
C LEU A 130 -3.00 13.91 -7.95
N TRP A 131 -2.25 13.81 -9.06
CA TRP A 131 -0.86 13.37 -9.05
C TRP A 131 0.04 14.25 -8.17
N LYS A 132 -0.10 15.58 -8.25
CA LYS A 132 0.68 16.54 -7.45
C LYS A 132 0.36 16.51 -5.96
N LYS A 133 -0.86 16.11 -5.61
CA LYS A 133 -1.33 16.08 -4.22
C LYS A 133 -1.14 14.71 -3.55
N ALA A 134 -1.01 13.63 -4.33
CA ALA A 134 -0.83 12.31 -3.78
C ALA A 134 0.63 12.07 -3.37
N ASP A 135 0.86 11.76 -2.09
CA ASP A 135 2.17 11.29 -1.61
C ASP A 135 2.45 9.86 -2.09
N LYS A 136 1.39 9.08 -2.33
CA LYS A 136 1.47 7.68 -2.72
C LYS A 136 0.36 7.34 -3.73
N LEU A 137 0.70 6.55 -4.74
CA LEU A 137 -0.26 5.91 -5.62
C LEU A 137 -0.19 4.39 -5.42
N GLN A 138 -1.26 3.82 -4.88
CA GLN A 138 -1.41 2.37 -4.78
C GLN A 138 -2.18 1.84 -6.00
N LEU A 139 -1.57 0.93 -6.73
CA LEU A 139 -2.24 0.19 -7.79
C LEU A 139 -2.62 -1.20 -7.29
N MET A 140 -3.92 -1.47 -7.27
CA MET A 140 -4.40 -2.80 -6.98
C MET A 140 -3.99 -3.77 -8.08
N THR A 141 -3.33 -4.85 -7.71
CA THR A 141 -2.86 -5.92 -8.61
C THR A 141 -3.72 -7.18 -8.51
N THR A 142 -4.78 -7.10 -7.71
CA THR A 142 -5.95 -7.99 -7.63
C THR A 142 -7.18 -7.14 -7.31
N ARG A 143 -8.38 -7.68 -7.42
CA ARG A 143 -9.56 -6.97 -6.92
C ARG A 143 -9.53 -6.88 -5.40
N PRO A 144 -9.81 -5.69 -4.80
CA PRO A 144 -9.73 -5.50 -3.35
C PRO A 144 -10.75 -6.35 -2.58
N GLY A 145 -10.48 -6.58 -1.29
CA GLY A 145 -11.42 -7.23 -0.36
C GLY A 145 -11.61 -8.73 -0.54
N ARG A 146 -10.79 -9.42 -1.34
CA ARG A 146 -10.88 -10.87 -1.57
C ARG A 146 -9.52 -11.53 -1.41
N LYS A 147 -9.45 -12.60 -0.61
CA LYS A 147 -8.22 -13.39 -0.42
C LYS A 147 -8.01 -14.40 -1.56
N GLY A 148 -6.75 -14.79 -1.79
CA GLY A 148 -6.40 -15.94 -2.65
C GLY A 148 -6.54 -15.70 -4.15
N GLN A 149 -6.61 -14.44 -4.60
CA GLN A 149 -6.65 -14.11 -6.01
C GLN A 149 -5.26 -14.18 -6.64
N SER A 150 -5.22 -14.51 -7.94
CA SER A 150 -4.00 -14.47 -8.73
C SER A 150 -3.63 -13.05 -9.10
N PHE A 151 -2.34 -12.76 -9.09
CA PHE A 151 -1.78 -11.51 -9.57
C PHE A 151 -2.17 -11.23 -11.03
N LEU A 152 -2.61 -10.02 -11.30
CA LEU A 152 -3.00 -9.58 -12.63
C LEU A 152 -1.78 -9.03 -13.37
N THR A 153 -1.24 -9.79 -14.33
CA THR A 153 0.03 -9.48 -15.02
C THR A 153 0.03 -8.17 -15.79
N PHE A 154 -1.12 -7.69 -16.26
CA PHE A 154 -1.24 -6.38 -16.91
C PHE A 154 -0.90 -5.21 -15.96
N SER A 155 -0.90 -5.45 -14.64
CA SER A 155 -0.51 -4.44 -13.65
C SER A 155 0.94 -3.99 -13.82
N LEU A 156 1.82 -4.84 -14.35
CA LEU A 156 3.22 -4.47 -14.62
C LEU A 156 3.31 -3.30 -15.60
N GLU A 157 2.50 -3.31 -16.66
CA GLU A 157 2.45 -2.21 -17.61
C GLU A 157 1.87 -0.94 -16.98
N ARG A 158 0.87 -1.08 -16.11
CA ARG A 158 0.30 0.06 -15.37
C ARG A 158 1.35 0.74 -14.48
N PHE A 159 2.23 -0.03 -13.81
CA PHE A 159 3.33 0.54 -13.03
C PHE A 159 4.32 1.30 -13.90
N ARG A 160 4.68 0.78 -15.09
CA ARG A 160 5.57 1.50 -16.04
C ARG A 160 4.94 2.82 -16.49
N GLN A 161 3.66 2.80 -16.84
CA GLN A 161 2.92 4.00 -17.24
C GLN A 161 2.81 5.00 -16.07
N ALA A 162 2.55 4.53 -14.85
CA ALA A 162 2.48 5.38 -13.66
C ALA A 162 3.83 6.05 -13.38
N LYS A 163 4.94 5.31 -13.48
CA LYS A 163 6.30 5.85 -13.33
C LYS A 163 6.59 6.93 -14.37
N LEU A 164 6.32 6.65 -15.65
CA LEU A 164 6.50 7.63 -16.74
C LEU A 164 5.64 8.87 -16.54
N THR A 165 4.41 8.72 -16.07
CA THR A 165 3.51 9.85 -15.79
C THR A 165 4.05 10.71 -14.65
N ALA A 166 4.52 10.10 -13.56
CA ALA A 166 5.13 10.81 -12.44
C ALA A 166 6.38 11.61 -12.89
N GLU A 167 7.24 10.99 -13.71
CA GLU A 167 8.41 11.64 -14.29
C GLU A 167 8.02 12.82 -15.20
N GLN A 168 7.02 12.65 -16.06
CA GLN A 168 6.52 13.73 -16.95
C GLN A 168 5.90 14.91 -16.20
N LEU A 169 5.27 14.65 -15.07
CA LEU A 169 4.65 15.67 -14.22
C LEU A 169 5.61 16.27 -13.19
N ASP A 170 6.85 15.76 -13.12
CA ASP A 170 7.86 16.12 -12.12
C ASP A 170 7.33 16.03 -10.68
N VAL A 171 6.70 14.89 -10.36
CA VAL A 171 6.14 14.60 -9.02
C VAL A 171 6.83 13.42 -8.35
N GLN A 172 6.92 13.47 -7.03
CA GLN A 172 7.57 12.43 -6.20
C GLN A 172 6.51 11.54 -5.53
N THR A 173 5.62 10.96 -6.34
CA THR A 173 4.57 10.07 -5.86
C THR A 173 5.11 8.65 -5.73
N GLU A 174 5.13 8.11 -4.51
CA GLU A 174 5.56 6.73 -4.24
C GLU A 174 4.58 5.71 -4.87
N LEU A 175 5.09 4.73 -5.62
CA LEU A 175 4.28 3.70 -6.26
C LEU A 175 4.21 2.44 -5.41
N GLN A 176 3.00 2.06 -4.98
CA GLN A 176 2.74 0.90 -4.13
C GLN A 176 1.94 -0.18 -4.86
N ALA A 177 2.39 -1.44 -4.75
CA ALA A 177 1.70 -2.61 -5.29
C ALA A 177 0.94 -3.34 -4.18
N ASP A 178 -0.36 -3.59 -4.39
CA ASP A 178 -1.18 -4.34 -3.46
C ASP A 178 -2.06 -5.38 -4.16
N GLY A 179 -1.92 -6.63 -3.72
CA GLY A 179 -2.71 -7.77 -4.19
C GLY A 179 -1.89 -8.85 -4.91
N GLY A 180 -1.81 -10.04 -4.34
CA GLY A 180 -1.13 -11.19 -4.96
C GLY A 180 0.38 -11.06 -5.13
N VAL A 181 1.01 -10.07 -4.50
CA VAL A 181 2.47 -9.88 -4.49
C VAL A 181 3.14 -11.06 -3.78
N ASN A 182 4.14 -11.64 -4.43
CA ASN A 182 4.88 -12.81 -3.93
C ASN A 182 6.30 -12.85 -4.50
N LEU A 183 7.13 -13.78 -4.02
CA LEU A 183 8.53 -13.93 -4.44
C LEU A 183 8.73 -14.15 -5.94
N SER A 184 7.72 -14.67 -6.66
CA SER A 184 7.84 -14.95 -8.11
C SER A 184 7.54 -13.73 -8.99
N ASN A 185 6.86 -12.70 -8.47
CA ASN A 185 6.47 -11.51 -9.24
C ASN A 185 7.08 -10.19 -8.74
N ILE A 186 7.61 -10.14 -7.52
CA ILE A 186 8.09 -8.90 -6.90
C ILE A 186 9.26 -8.27 -7.68
N GLN A 187 10.18 -9.05 -8.25
CA GLN A 187 11.26 -8.50 -9.09
C GLN A 187 10.72 -7.83 -10.35
N GLN A 188 9.67 -8.40 -10.98
CA GLN A 188 9.03 -7.78 -12.14
C GLN A 188 8.33 -6.48 -11.78
N LEU A 189 7.74 -6.40 -10.59
CA LEU A 189 7.13 -5.18 -10.06
C LEU A 189 8.18 -4.09 -9.80
N ILE A 190 9.32 -4.43 -9.19
CA ILE A 190 10.46 -3.52 -9.00
C ILE A 190 10.91 -2.96 -10.36
N ALA A 191 11.18 -3.83 -11.32
CA ALA A 191 11.58 -3.44 -12.67
C ALA A 191 10.53 -2.61 -13.42
N SER A 192 9.26 -2.68 -12.99
CA SER A 192 8.16 -1.89 -13.53
C SER A 192 7.95 -0.56 -12.80
N GLY A 193 8.74 -0.27 -11.75
CA GLY A 193 8.74 1.00 -11.03
C GLY A 193 7.98 1.00 -9.70
N ALA A 194 7.48 -0.14 -9.23
CA ALA A 194 6.91 -0.22 -7.89
C ALA A 194 7.99 -0.10 -6.79
N GLU A 195 7.69 0.61 -5.71
CA GLU A 195 8.62 0.93 -4.63
C GLU A 195 8.20 0.29 -3.31
N THR A 196 6.91 0.21 -3.02
CA THR A 196 6.38 -0.44 -1.81
C THR A 196 5.50 -1.63 -2.19
N PHE A 197 5.68 -2.74 -1.47
CA PHE A 197 5.06 -4.02 -1.77
C PHE A 197 4.21 -4.49 -0.60
N VAL A 198 2.88 -4.47 -0.77
CA VAL A 198 1.96 -5.04 0.21
C VAL A 198 1.92 -6.55 0.06
N VAL A 199 2.32 -7.26 1.12
CA VAL A 199 2.36 -8.73 1.12
C VAL A 199 1.56 -9.28 2.31
N GLY A 200 0.52 -10.06 2.01
CA GLY A 200 -0.29 -10.76 2.99
C GLY A 200 0.15 -12.21 3.18
N ASN A 201 -0.61 -13.16 2.63
CA ASN A 201 -0.41 -14.60 2.83
C ASN A 201 1.03 -15.09 2.57
N GLY A 202 1.73 -14.49 1.63
CA GLY A 202 3.12 -14.84 1.32
C GLY A 202 4.07 -14.66 2.50
N LEU A 203 3.75 -13.76 3.44
CA LEU A 203 4.52 -13.56 4.67
C LEU A 203 4.02 -14.42 5.82
N PHE A 204 2.71 -14.48 6.04
CA PHE A 204 2.11 -15.06 7.25
C PHE A 204 1.85 -16.56 7.15
N THR A 205 2.04 -17.19 5.98
CA THR A 205 1.94 -18.64 5.84
C THR A 205 3.28 -19.30 6.20
N GLY A 206 3.29 -20.15 7.22
CA GLY A 206 4.48 -20.83 7.69
C GLY A 206 5.31 -19.99 8.68
N LYS A 207 6.62 -19.84 8.45
CA LYS A 207 7.52 -19.16 9.37
C LYS A 207 7.76 -17.71 8.97
N LEU A 208 7.08 -16.79 9.63
CA LEU A 208 7.11 -15.35 9.36
C LEU A 208 8.53 -14.79 9.18
N ARG A 209 9.44 -15.10 10.14
CA ARG A 209 10.82 -14.60 10.11
C ARG A 209 11.61 -15.06 8.87
N GLU A 210 11.45 -16.33 8.49
CA GLU A 210 12.12 -16.88 7.30
C GLU A 210 11.54 -16.24 6.03
N ASN A 211 10.23 -16.05 5.99
CA ASN A 211 9.56 -15.41 4.87
C ASN A 211 10.00 -13.94 4.72
N ILE A 212 10.04 -13.16 5.81
CA ILE A 212 10.51 -11.75 5.76
C ILE A 212 11.93 -11.70 5.16
N LYS A 213 12.85 -12.54 5.64
CA LYS A 213 14.23 -12.57 5.12
C LYS A 213 14.29 -12.92 3.64
N ALA A 214 13.45 -13.85 3.18
CA ALA A 214 13.38 -14.20 1.76
C ALA A 214 12.93 -13.01 0.89
N TYR A 215 11.90 -12.27 1.33
CA TYR A 215 11.48 -11.05 0.62
C TYR A 215 12.55 -9.96 0.66
N GLN A 216 13.18 -9.71 1.80
CA GLN A 216 14.24 -8.72 1.93
C GLN A 216 15.45 -9.02 1.04
N ALA A 217 15.82 -10.29 0.89
CA ALA A 217 16.90 -10.69 -0.03
C ALA A 217 16.57 -10.26 -1.47
N VAL A 218 15.36 -10.56 -1.94
CA VAL A 218 14.91 -10.17 -3.30
C VAL A 218 14.87 -8.66 -3.47
N LEU A 219 14.40 -7.91 -2.46
CA LEU A 219 14.37 -6.44 -2.50
C LEU A 219 15.78 -5.83 -2.53
N THR A 220 16.76 -6.47 -1.90
CA THR A 220 18.16 -6.01 -1.92
C THR A 220 18.83 -6.28 -3.26
N GLU A 221 18.58 -7.43 -3.89
CA GLU A 221 19.08 -7.76 -5.22
C GLU A 221 18.51 -6.83 -6.30
N GLY A 222 17.23 -6.46 -6.20
CA GLY A 222 16.59 -5.51 -7.12
C GLY A 222 17.24 -4.13 -7.13
N ARG A 223 17.77 -3.67 -5.98
CA ARG A 223 18.52 -2.40 -5.89
C ARG A 223 19.85 -2.43 -6.64
N ALA A 224 20.57 -3.54 -6.57
CA ALA A 224 21.87 -3.67 -7.24
C ALA A 224 21.73 -3.66 -8.77
N GLY A 225 20.58 -4.09 -9.30
CA GLY A 225 20.28 -4.04 -10.74
C GLY A 225 20.04 -2.62 -11.26
N ASP A 226 19.36 -1.77 -10.50
CA ASP A 226 19.08 -0.37 -10.91
C ASP A 226 20.36 0.49 -10.91
N GLU A 227 21.27 0.33 -9.93
CA GLU A 227 22.53 1.06 -9.90
C GLU A 227 23.47 0.68 -11.06
N ALA A 228 23.40 -0.57 -11.54
CA ALA A 228 24.25 -1.04 -12.65
C ALA A 228 23.83 -0.49 -14.03
N VAL A 229 22.60 -0.01 -14.17
CA VAL A 229 22.10 0.60 -15.43
C VAL A 229 22.54 2.05 -15.57
N PHE A 230 22.75 2.79 -14.49
CA PHE A 230 23.16 4.20 -14.49
C PHE A 230 24.68 4.43 -14.78
N TYR A 231 25.49 3.37 -14.81
CA TYR A 231 26.93 3.46 -15.09
C TYR A 231 27.35 2.91 -16.47
N ARG A 232 26.41 2.78 -17.40
CA ARG A 232 26.69 2.39 -18.80
C ARG A 232 26.22 3.48 -19.77
N ASP A 233 26.90 4.61 -19.75
CA ASP A 233 27.02 5.54 -20.87
C ASP A 233 28.36 6.29 -20.76
#